data_703d9b0330de587dab1bca3cfda78845
#
_entry.id   703d9b0330de587dab1bca3cfda78845
#
_cell.length_a   1.000
_cell.length_b   1.000
_cell.length_c   1.000
_cell.angle_alpha   90.00
_cell.angle_beta   90.00
_cell.angle_gamma   90.00
#
_symmetry.space_group_name_H-M   'P 1'
#
loop_
_entity.id
_entity.type
_entity.pdbx_description
1 polymer ?
#
loop_
_entity_poly.entity_id
_entity_poly.type
_entity_poly.pdbx_seq_one_letter_code
_entity_poly.pdbx_strand_id
1 'polypeptide(L)'
;LVKYLPVAVIVLFSLAVGYTAKLWSGEGWEMFMHIYMGTFFAIFGAFKVANLSGFVSMFASYDLIAKRFASWGYVFAFLELVLAFMYLTGSYITVVNVVTVVVMLLASLWVLRAVLNKNRIVCACLGGMFSFPVSWVTVLEDFSMALMAVGMIVWMLVSGGSGHGHY
;
A
#
# COMPACT_ATOMS: atom_id res chain seq x y z
N LEU A 1 3.26 15.44 -16.47
CA LEU A 1 3.90 14.11 -16.67
C LEU A 1 5.05 13.89 -15.67
N VAL A 2 5.99 14.83 -15.52
CA VAL A 2 7.18 14.69 -14.64
C VAL A 2 6.82 14.49 -13.17
N LYS A 3 5.69 15.02 -12.70
CA LYS A 3 5.27 14.94 -11.29
C LYS A 3 4.95 13.50 -10.83
N TYR A 4 4.48 12.64 -11.71
CA TYR A 4 4.11 11.25 -11.36
C TYR A 4 5.24 10.24 -11.63
N LEU A 5 6.37 10.72 -12.15
CA LEU A 5 7.51 9.88 -12.47
C LEU A 5 8.00 9.01 -11.29
N PRO A 6 8.16 9.54 -10.06
CA PRO A 6 8.61 8.71 -8.93
C PRO A 6 7.65 7.57 -8.62
N VAL A 7 6.34 7.83 -8.63
CA VAL A 7 5.32 6.80 -8.39
C VAL A 7 5.36 5.73 -9.48
N ALA A 8 5.44 6.17 -10.75
CA ALA A 8 5.55 5.23 -11.87
C ALA A 8 6.81 4.36 -11.79
N VAL A 9 7.95 4.95 -11.39
CA VAL A 9 9.20 4.21 -11.18
C VAL A 9 9.06 3.17 -10.06
N ILE A 10 8.42 3.54 -8.94
CA ILE A 10 8.20 2.61 -7.81
C ILE A 10 7.30 1.44 -8.25
N VAL A 11 6.20 1.73 -8.96
CA VAL A 11 5.29 0.70 -9.48
C VAL A 11 6.03 -0.24 -10.43
N LEU A 12 6.76 0.30 -11.41
CA LEU A 12 7.52 -0.50 -12.38
C LEU A 12 8.63 -1.33 -11.68
N PHE A 13 9.32 -0.75 -10.72
CA PHE A 13 10.32 -1.46 -9.94
C PHE A 13 9.70 -2.61 -9.14
N SER A 14 8.59 -2.37 -8.44
CA SER A 14 7.90 -3.42 -7.67
C SER A 14 7.37 -4.54 -8.58
N LEU A 15 6.86 -4.19 -9.78
CA LEU A 15 6.45 -5.16 -10.80
C LEU A 15 7.64 -6.01 -11.27
N ALA A 16 8.77 -5.38 -11.54
CA ALA A 16 9.99 -6.08 -11.98
C ALA A 16 10.50 -7.05 -10.89
N VAL A 17 10.52 -6.60 -9.63
CA VAL A 17 10.93 -7.44 -8.49
C VAL A 17 9.98 -8.62 -8.30
N GLY A 18 8.67 -8.40 -8.34
CA GLY A 18 7.67 -9.46 -8.25
C GLY A 18 7.79 -10.46 -9.40
N TYR A 19 7.99 -9.99 -10.62
CA TYR A 19 8.13 -10.85 -11.80
C TYR A 19 9.42 -11.67 -11.75
N THR A 20 10.55 -11.08 -11.36
CA THR A 20 11.82 -11.81 -11.20
C THR A 20 11.74 -12.86 -10.10
N ALA A 21 11.09 -12.56 -8.98
CA ALA A 21 10.87 -13.52 -7.90
C ALA A 21 10.03 -14.71 -8.38
N LYS A 22 8.95 -14.47 -9.15
CA LYS A 22 8.15 -15.53 -9.77
C LYS A 22 8.97 -16.42 -10.69
N LEU A 23 9.84 -15.84 -11.52
CA LEU A 23 10.70 -16.62 -12.45
C LEU A 23 11.73 -17.46 -11.70
N TRP A 24 12.25 -16.93 -10.60
CA TRP A 24 13.27 -17.61 -9.80
C TRP A 24 12.71 -18.77 -8.99
N SER A 25 11.57 -18.57 -8.33
CA SER A 25 10.95 -19.57 -7.47
C SER A 25 10.23 -20.67 -8.25
N GLY A 26 9.83 -20.41 -9.49
CA GLY A 26 8.94 -21.30 -10.25
C GLY A 26 7.53 -21.39 -9.69
N GLU A 27 7.22 -20.63 -8.64
CA GLU A 27 5.90 -20.56 -8.04
C GLU A 27 4.93 -19.71 -8.88
N GLY A 28 3.63 -19.87 -8.60
CA GLY A 28 2.59 -19.24 -9.38
C GLY A 28 2.42 -17.72 -9.17
N TRP A 29 1.24 -17.22 -9.50
CA TRP A 29 0.87 -15.82 -9.35
C TRP A 29 0.85 -15.34 -7.89
N GLU A 30 0.71 -16.25 -6.93
CA GLU A 30 0.72 -15.93 -5.50
C GLU A 30 2.05 -15.29 -5.08
N MET A 31 3.17 -15.90 -5.45
CA MET A 31 4.49 -15.34 -5.16
C MET A 31 4.68 -13.96 -5.80
N PHE A 32 4.26 -13.80 -7.05
CA PHE A 32 4.29 -12.49 -7.71
C PHE A 32 3.55 -11.44 -6.90
N MET A 33 2.31 -11.74 -6.50
CA MET A 33 1.46 -10.78 -5.75
C MET A 33 2.05 -10.44 -4.39
N HIS A 34 2.54 -11.44 -3.64
CA HIS A 34 3.17 -11.22 -2.33
C HIS A 34 4.38 -10.30 -2.44
N ILE A 35 5.30 -10.60 -3.35
CA ILE A 35 6.54 -9.83 -3.51
C ILE A 35 6.24 -8.44 -4.06
N TYR A 36 5.33 -8.32 -5.01
CA TYR A 36 4.89 -7.02 -5.53
C TYR A 36 4.33 -6.13 -4.42
N MET A 37 3.34 -6.62 -3.66
CA MET A 37 2.71 -5.88 -2.58
C MET A 37 3.70 -5.58 -1.45
N GLY A 38 4.52 -6.54 -1.07
CA GLY A 38 5.54 -6.36 -0.04
C GLY A 38 6.59 -5.32 -0.42
N THR A 39 7.10 -5.36 -1.65
CA THR A 39 8.07 -4.37 -2.16
C THR A 39 7.44 -2.98 -2.23
N PHE A 40 6.21 -2.89 -2.73
CA PHE A 40 5.47 -1.65 -2.83
C PHE A 40 5.29 -1.00 -1.45
N PHE A 41 4.74 -1.72 -0.48
CA PHE A 41 4.57 -1.23 0.89
C PHE A 41 5.89 -0.90 1.58
N ALA A 42 6.96 -1.67 1.31
CA ALA A 42 8.27 -1.39 1.88
C ALA A 42 8.82 -0.05 1.41
N ILE A 43 8.71 0.25 0.12
CA ILE A 43 9.20 1.51 -0.45
C ILE A 43 8.37 2.70 0.08
N PHE A 44 7.04 2.63 0.00
CA PHE A 44 6.17 3.71 0.47
C PHE A 44 6.27 3.92 1.97
N GLY A 45 6.28 2.84 2.75
CA GLY A 45 6.48 2.90 4.20
C GLY A 45 7.84 3.50 4.57
N ALA A 46 8.92 3.13 3.86
CA ALA A 46 10.25 3.71 4.06
C ALA A 46 10.28 5.23 3.81
N PHE A 47 9.65 5.70 2.73
CA PHE A 47 9.55 7.14 2.45
C PHE A 47 8.76 7.89 3.53
N LYS A 48 7.67 7.30 4.04
CA LYS A 48 6.89 7.90 5.13
C LYS A 48 7.69 7.99 6.43
N VAL A 49 8.44 6.96 6.76
CA VAL A 49 9.29 6.95 7.96
C VAL A 49 10.50 7.87 7.81
N ALA A 50 11.07 8.00 6.61
CA ALA A 50 12.19 8.91 6.35
C ALA A 50 11.83 10.38 6.62
N ASN A 51 10.57 10.78 6.41
CA ASN A 51 10.05 12.10 6.79
C ASN A 51 8.75 12.00 7.55
N LEU A 52 8.80 11.35 8.70
CA LEU A 52 7.63 10.96 9.48
C LEU A 52 6.80 12.16 9.96
N SER A 53 7.45 13.23 10.39
CA SER A 53 6.76 14.47 10.82
C SER A 53 6.03 15.16 9.67
N GLY A 54 6.66 15.23 8.49
CA GLY A 54 6.04 15.74 7.27
C GLY A 54 4.85 14.88 6.83
N PHE A 55 5.02 13.57 6.86
CA PHE A 55 3.93 12.63 6.56
C PHE A 55 2.74 12.83 7.50
N VAL A 56 2.95 12.81 8.81
CA VAL A 56 1.87 12.91 9.81
C VAL A 56 1.10 14.23 9.68
N SER A 57 1.79 15.34 9.47
CA SER A 57 1.14 16.65 9.30
C SER A 57 0.29 16.72 8.03
N MET A 58 0.77 16.17 6.92
CA MET A 58 0.02 16.11 5.67
C MET A 58 -1.15 15.13 5.74
N PHE A 59 -0.92 13.95 6.29
CA PHE A 59 -1.93 12.90 6.47
C PHE A 59 -3.10 13.42 7.33
N ALA A 60 -2.82 14.13 8.41
CA ALA A 60 -3.83 14.76 9.24
C ALA A 60 -4.65 15.84 8.52
N SER A 61 -4.20 16.34 7.37
CA SER A 61 -4.96 17.35 6.62
C SER A 61 -6.21 16.77 5.94
N TYR A 62 -6.22 15.49 5.58
CA TYR A 62 -7.34 14.86 4.87
C TYR A 62 -7.90 13.61 5.55
N ASP A 63 -7.13 12.89 6.35
CA ASP A 63 -7.62 11.73 7.09
C ASP A 63 -8.37 12.17 8.36
N LEU A 64 -9.61 11.70 8.51
CA LEU A 64 -10.45 12.09 9.64
C LEU A 64 -10.00 11.50 10.97
N ILE A 65 -9.39 10.31 10.95
CA ILE A 65 -8.86 9.67 12.15
C ILE A 65 -7.61 10.42 12.60
N ALA A 66 -6.70 10.72 11.67
CA ALA A 66 -5.49 11.48 11.94
C ALA A 66 -5.77 12.91 12.41
N LYS A 67 -6.85 13.56 11.92
CA LYS A 67 -7.31 14.86 12.43
C LYS A 67 -7.69 14.81 13.90
N ARG A 68 -8.27 13.71 14.35
CA ARG A 68 -8.71 13.54 15.74
C ARG A 68 -7.59 13.01 16.62
N PHE A 69 -6.75 12.13 16.08
CA PHE A 69 -5.65 11.47 16.78
C PHE A 69 -4.38 11.52 15.92
N ALA A 70 -3.51 12.48 16.18
CA ALA A 70 -2.25 12.64 15.43
C ALA A 70 -1.36 11.38 15.48
N SER A 71 -1.44 10.61 16.56
CA SER A 71 -0.74 9.31 16.71
C SER A 71 -1.13 8.30 15.64
N TRP A 72 -2.30 8.42 15.03
CA TRP A 72 -2.74 7.52 13.95
C TRP A 72 -1.83 7.57 12.72
N GLY A 73 -1.32 8.74 12.36
CA GLY A 73 -0.36 8.87 11.26
C GLY A 73 0.94 8.10 11.51
N TYR A 74 1.43 8.10 12.75
CA TYR A 74 2.60 7.29 13.13
C TYR A 74 2.30 5.80 13.03
N VAL A 75 1.16 5.37 13.58
CA VAL A 75 0.72 3.96 13.52
C VAL A 75 0.57 3.51 12.07
N PHE A 76 -0.01 4.34 11.21
CA PHE A 76 -0.23 4.02 9.80
C PHE A 76 1.09 3.79 9.04
N ALA A 77 2.10 4.65 9.23
CA ALA A 77 3.39 4.51 8.58
C ALA A 77 4.13 3.22 9.01
N PHE A 78 4.10 2.90 10.31
CA PHE A 78 4.69 1.65 10.80
C PHE A 78 3.89 0.42 10.41
N LEU A 79 2.56 0.52 10.37
CA LEU A 79 1.68 -0.56 9.91
C LEU A 79 2.03 -0.99 8.48
N GLU A 80 2.27 -0.04 7.59
CA GLU A 80 2.68 -0.36 6.21
C GLU A 80 4.01 -1.14 6.16
N LEU A 81 4.98 -0.79 7.00
CA LEU A 81 6.23 -1.55 7.07
C LEU A 81 6.04 -2.97 7.63
N VAL A 82 5.16 -3.13 8.61
CA VAL A 82 4.80 -4.45 9.14
C VAL A 82 4.11 -5.29 8.07
N LEU A 83 3.14 -4.71 7.35
CA LEU A 83 2.49 -5.38 6.22
C LEU A 83 3.50 -5.75 5.13
N ALA A 84 4.43 -4.85 4.78
CA ALA A 84 5.50 -5.12 3.85
C ALA A 84 6.34 -6.35 4.26
N PHE A 85 6.77 -6.38 5.51
CA PHE A 85 7.52 -7.50 6.05
C PHE A 85 6.75 -8.81 6.00
N MET A 86 5.47 -8.78 6.38
CA MET A 86 4.62 -9.97 6.36
C MET A 86 4.36 -10.48 4.94
N TYR A 87 4.16 -9.59 3.97
CA TYR A 87 4.04 -9.98 2.56
C TYR A 87 5.33 -10.58 2.02
N LEU A 88 6.49 -9.98 2.31
CA LEU A 88 7.79 -10.46 1.82
C LEU A 88 8.18 -11.82 2.43
N THR A 89 7.78 -12.06 3.68
CA THR A 89 8.04 -13.35 4.37
C THR A 89 6.97 -14.41 4.10
N GLY A 90 5.85 -14.03 3.48
CA GLY A 90 4.72 -14.93 3.25
C GLY A 90 3.97 -15.33 4.52
N SER A 91 4.19 -14.64 5.65
CA SER A 91 3.62 -14.99 6.94
C SER A 91 2.20 -14.47 7.10
N TYR A 92 1.30 -15.33 7.61
CA TYR A 92 -0.10 -14.98 7.93
C TYR A 92 -0.87 -14.29 6.79
N ILE A 93 -0.66 -14.73 5.55
CA ILE A 93 -1.14 -14.06 4.33
C ILE A 93 -2.63 -13.74 4.37
N THR A 94 -3.48 -14.63 4.90
CA THR A 94 -4.92 -14.38 5.02
C THR A 94 -5.20 -13.16 5.90
N VAL A 95 -4.58 -13.08 7.07
CA VAL A 95 -4.75 -11.94 7.99
C VAL A 95 -4.20 -10.66 7.38
N VAL A 96 -3.02 -10.74 6.77
CA VAL A 96 -2.37 -9.60 6.09
C VAL A 96 -3.25 -9.05 4.98
N ASN A 97 -3.83 -9.91 4.14
CA ASN A 97 -4.76 -9.49 3.08
C ASN A 97 -6.01 -8.81 3.64
N VAL A 98 -6.63 -9.35 4.70
CA VAL A 98 -7.80 -8.73 5.33
C VAL A 98 -7.45 -7.36 5.90
N VAL A 99 -6.35 -7.24 6.63
CA VAL A 99 -5.89 -5.97 7.18
C VAL A 99 -5.60 -4.96 6.05
N THR A 100 -4.94 -5.42 4.99
CA THR A 100 -4.64 -4.57 3.81
C THR A 100 -5.92 -4.06 3.17
N VAL A 101 -6.92 -4.91 2.95
CA VAL A 101 -8.22 -4.49 2.38
C VAL A 101 -8.85 -3.39 3.24
N VAL A 102 -8.95 -3.61 4.53
CA VAL A 102 -9.57 -2.64 5.45
C VAL A 102 -8.81 -1.32 5.46
N VAL A 103 -7.49 -1.37 5.63
CA VAL A 103 -6.65 -0.16 5.74
C VAL A 103 -6.63 0.61 4.42
N MET A 104 -6.46 -0.08 3.28
CA MET A 104 -6.40 0.57 1.98
C MET A 104 -7.75 1.13 1.53
N LEU A 105 -8.87 0.45 1.82
CA LEU A 105 -10.20 1.00 1.54
C LEU A 105 -10.47 2.25 2.38
N LEU A 106 -10.14 2.26 3.66
CA LEU A 106 -10.29 3.44 4.50
C LEU A 106 -9.44 4.60 3.97
N ALA A 107 -8.15 4.35 3.67
CA ALA A 107 -7.26 5.36 3.10
C ALA A 107 -7.80 5.89 1.77
N SER A 108 -8.21 5.01 0.87
CA SER A 108 -8.80 5.37 -0.43
C SER A 108 -10.06 6.22 -0.29
N LEU A 109 -10.95 5.91 0.66
CA LEU A 109 -12.17 6.69 0.91
C LEU A 109 -11.85 8.12 1.37
N TRP A 110 -10.87 8.29 2.26
CA TRP A 110 -10.49 9.64 2.72
C TRP A 110 -9.80 10.45 1.63
N VAL A 111 -8.93 9.82 0.85
CA VAL A 111 -8.28 10.46 -0.30
C VAL A 111 -9.33 10.84 -1.36
N LEU A 112 -10.26 9.94 -1.68
CA LEU A 112 -11.35 10.20 -2.62
C LEU A 112 -12.21 11.39 -2.16
N ARG A 113 -12.57 11.44 -0.89
CA ARG A 113 -13.30 12.57 -0.31
C ARG A 113 -12.53 13.88 -0.43
N ALA A 114 -11.22 13.85 -0.19
CA ALA A 114 -10.35 15.01 -0.34
C ALA A 114 -10.29 15.52 -1.79
N VAL A 115 -10.20 14.59 -2.76
CA VAL A 115 -10.20 14.91 -4.20
C VAL A 115 -11.53 15.50 -4.64
N LEU A 116 -12.66 14.92 -4.20
CA LEU A 116 -14.01 15.40 -4.55
C LEU A 116 -14.31 16.78 -3.98
N ASN A 117 -13.81 17.09 -2.80
CA ASN A 117 -13.97 18.40 -2.17
C ASN A 117 -13.07 19.48 -2.77
N LYS A 118 -12.34 19.19 -3.86
CA LYS A 118 -11.42 20.10 -4.57
C LYS A 118 -10.40 20.80 -3.65
N ASN A 119 -10.12 20.23 -2.50
CA ASN A 119 -9.07 20.71 -1.62
C ASN A 119 -7.74 20.48 -2.32
N ARG A 120 -6.93 21.53 -2.48
CA ARG A 120 -5.55 21.42 -2.98
C ARG A 120 -4.67 20.84 -1.86
N ILE A 121 -4.84 19.56 -1.58
CA ILE A 121 -4.09 18.85 -0.56
C ILE A 121 -2.93 18.15 -1.23
N VAL A 122 -1.77 18.21 -0.59
CA VAL A 122 -0.57 17.49 -1.04
C VAL A 122 -0.67 16.05 -0.58
N CYS A 123 -0.34 15.08 -1.46
CA CYS A 123 -0.36 13.67 -1.11
C CYS A 123 0.75 13.35 -0.09
N ALA A 124 0.37 12.62 0.94
CA ALA A 124 1.31 12.11 1.94
C ALA A 124 2.03 10.81 1.52
N CYS A 125 1.69 10.24 0.35
CA CYS A 125 2.13 8.91 -0.09
C CYS A 125 3.65 8.71 -0.05
N LEU A 126 4.43 9.75 -0.38
CA LEU A 126 5.89 9.73 -0.37
C LEU A 126 6.48 10.55 0.79
N GLY A 127 5.82 10.53 1.97
CA GLY A 127 6.34 11.18 3.17
C GLY A 127 6.53 12.69 3.06
N GLY A 128 5.86 13.36 2.09
CA GLY A 128 6.01 14.80 1.87
C GLY A 128 7.34 15.24 1.25
N MET A 129 8.20 14.31 0.85
CA MET A 129 9.45 14.65 0.15
C MET A 129 9.19 15.23 -1.24
N PHE A 130 8.06 14.93 -1.82
CA PHE A 130 7.61 15.44 -3.12
C PHE A 130 6.22 16.04 -2.98
N SER A 131 6.04 17.28 -3.44
CA SER A 131 4.77 17.99 -3.39
C SER A 131 3.86 17.54 -4.54
N PHE A 132 3.16 16.42 -4.38
CA PHE A 132 2.16 15.97 -5.34
C PHE A 132 0.76 16.43 -4.92
N PRO A 133 -0.05 16.97 -5.84
CA PRO A 133 -1.46 17.14 -5.55
C PRO A 133 -2.09 15.76 -5.38
N VAL A 134 -2.92 15.59 -4.36
CA VAL A 134 -3.78 14.41 -4.23
C VAL A 134 -4.60 14.32 -5.50
N SER A 135 -4.48 13.22 -6.22
CA SER A 135 -5.07 13.03 -7.52
C SER A 135 -5.78 11.68 -7.60
N TRP A 136 -6.59 11.53 -8.65
CA TRP A 136 -7.21 10.25 -8.99
C TRP A 136 -6.21 9.10 -9.10
N VAL A 137 -4.95 9.38 -9.42
CA VAL A 137 -3.89 8.37 -9.49
C VAL A 137 -3.65 7.73 -8.12
N THR A 138 -3.59 8.52 -7.04
CA THR A 138 -3.45 8.00 -5.67
C THR A 138 -4.65 7.14 -5.27
N VAL A 139 -5.88 7.59 -5.60
CA VAL A 139 -7.09 6.80 -5.36
C VAL A 139 -7.05 5.46 -6.10
N LEU A 140 -6.66 5.50 -7.37
CA LEU A 140 -6.56 4.29 -8.19
C LEU A 140 -5.49 3.33 -7.68
N GLU A 141 -4.38 3.86 -7.19
CA GLU A 141 -3.28 3.09 -6.62
C GLU A 141 -3.72 2.35 -5.35
N ASP A 142 -4.25 3.08 -4.36
CA ASP A 142 -4.76 2.48 -3.11
C ASP A 142 -5.88 1.48 -3.38
N PHE A 143 -6.78 1.81 -4.31
CA PHE A 143 -7.87 0.93 -4.70
C PHE A 143 -7.38 -0.33 -5.43
N SER A 144 -6.36 -0.22 -6.28
CA SER A 144 -5.77 -1.37 -6.96
C SER A 144 -5.12 -2.35 -5.98
N MET A 145 -4.48 -1.83 -4.93
CA MET A 145 -3.90 -2.65 -3.85
C MET A 145 -4.98 -3.38 -3.06
N ALA A 146 -6.09 -2.70 -2.75
CA ALA A 146 -7.23 -3.33 -2.11
C ALA A 146 -7.84 -4.44 -2.99
N LEU A 147 -8.00 -4.20 -4.29
CA LEU A 147 -8.51 -5.19 -5.24
C LEU A 147 -7.58 -6.41 -5.35
N MET A 148 -6.27 -6.22 -5.37
CA MET A 148 -5.31 -7.33 -5.38
C MET A 148 -5.41 -8.16 -4.11
N ALA A 149 -5.51 -7.53 -2.94
CA ALA A 149 -5.68 -8.23 -1.68
C ALA A 149 -7.00 -9.03 -1.63
N VAL A 150 -8.10 -8.46 -2.12
CA VAL A 150 -9.39 -9.18 -2.28
C VAL A 150 -9.23 -10.34 -3.26
N GLY A 151 -8.57 -10.11 -4.41
CA GLY A 151 -8.31 -11.16 -5.39
C GLY A 151 -7.53 -12.35 -4.80
N MET A 152 -6.54 -12.08 -3.96
CA MET A 152 -5.80 -13.11 -3.24
C MET A 152 -6.67 -13.88 -2.24
N ILE A 153 -7.53 -13.18 -1.51
CA ILE A 153 -8.49 -13.84 -0.59
C ILE A 153 -9.44 -14.75 -1.36
N VAL A 154 -10.04 -14.24 -2.45
CA VAL A 154 -10.95 -15.03 -3.30
C VAL A 154 -10.23 -16.22 -3.90
N TRP A 155 -9.02 -16.05 -4.40
CA TRP A 155 -8.20 -17.14 -4.92
C TRP A 155 -7.96 -18.22 -3.87
N MET A 156 -7.60 -17.86 -2.64
CA MET A 156 -7.42 -18.79 -1.54
C MET A 156 -8.70 -19.58 -1.21
N LEU A 157 -9.86 -18.90 -1.26
CA LEU A 157 -11.14 -19.54 -0.99
C LEU A 157 -11.57 -20.50 -2.10
N VAL A 158 -11.33 -20.14 -3.37
CA VAL A 158 -11.74 -20.93 -4.55
C VAL A 158 -10.81 -22.11 -4.79
N SER A 159 -9.50 -21.94 -4.59
CA SER A 159 -8.50 -23.01 -4.76
C SER A 159 -8.52 -24.05 -3.62
N GLY A 160 -9.52 -23.95 -2.73
CA GLY A 160 -9.80 -24.99 -1.74
C GLY A 160 -8.77 -25.13 -0.65
N GLY A 161 -8.16 -24.04 -0.21
CA GLY A 161 -7.30 -24.04 0.97
C GLY A 161 -6.09 -24.97 0.88
N SER A 162 -5.60 -25.27 -0.32
CA SER A 162 -4.35 -26.02 -0.52
C SER A 162 -3.11 -25.19 -0.20
N GLY A 163 -3.29 -24.10 0.53
CA GLY A 163 -2.24 -23.40 1.22
C GLY A 163 -2.00 -24.06 2.56
N HIS A 164 -1.37 -25.21 2.60
CA HIS A 164 -0.72 -25.65 3.80
C HIS A 164 0.30 -24.58 4.19
N GLY A 165 -0.09 -23.76 5.17
CA GLY A 165 0.82 -22.95 5.93
C GLY A 165 1.82 -23.87 6.60
N HIS A 166 2.87 -24.20 5.89
CA HIS A 166 4.13 -24.56 6.48
C HIS A 166 4.93 -23.27 6.55
N TYR A 167 4.92 -22.68 7.71
CA TYR A 167 6.03 -22.18 8.53
C TYR A 167 5.47 -21.33 9.67
#